data_bbd1beb48e64275c5631f0e096ce865a
#
_entry.id   bbd1beb48e64275c5631f0e096ce865a
#
_cell.length_a   1.000
_cell.length_b   1.000
_cell.length_c   1.000
_cell.angle_alpha   90.00
_cell.angle_beta   90.00
_cell.angle_gamma   90.00
#
_symmetry.space_group_name_H-M   'P 1'
#
loop_
_entity.id
_entity.type
_entity.pdbx_description
1 polymer ?
#
loop_
_entity_poly.entity_id
_entity_poly.type
_entity_poly.pdbx_seq_one_letter_code
_entity_poly.pdbx_strand_id
1 'polypeptide(L)'
;MSNMVKRVILALVVFVLAAGQALALNVPSVISDNMVFQRNSVARVWGTAKPGEKILVTASWHSEPVKVVADELGQWLVSIPTGDAAYKQTLVVKGEYETLKFKNIMLGEVWICSGQSNMKFTVGKTIDVVSALKSPNPNIRLYNIGQRSSRVPMEDIPIDGWTSSAASNLESFSAVGYAFADVIQKQLGVPVGVINASYGGTSIESWMPEEEILNNELFNYGLNKSLEDNAKKWKGKERYFAGSQYNANIHPIINTTIAGVIWYQGCHNVTTTAAHYDLLLERFIYSWRNCFRNPQLPFYVVQIAPHTYEDAKGAVLREKQALVANRLDHVEVIATIDQNERTGDIHPRNKQVVAERLAAAALGEHYGCDVVFRAPQYLSHKVEGNKIRVSFSEVKDGLKCDSDQIRGFQVAGMNGRFRLAHAEIEGNEVVVWSDKVKEPLEVRYCFDECEGNLFAANGLPLHPFRTDFDNGAKFDKAVYDVNIPEEITVKYSGCEEGIFANNAKPWNNRNYEVVGILPHLVGCSYLAPRWHEAGESMPAVTITSQNDGYIYILVRDFSYFLSLKNWSIIPCSAMQIVDPDKKNRKRGMLYLAKREVKKGESVVLPSSDTNISGVIPIAKNIKIK
;
A
#
# COMPACT_ATOMS: atom_id res chain seq x y z
N MET A 1 -19.78 -13.04 56.88
CA MET A 1 -19.23 -13.06 55.51
C MET A 1 -18.52 -11.73 55.25
N SER A 2 -17.23 -11.77 54.94
CA SER A 2 -16.45 -10.56 54.71
C SER A 2 -16.95 -9.81 53.46
N ASN A 3 -16.75 -8.48 53.41
CA ASN A 3 -17.12 -7.67 52.25
C ASN A 3 -16.47 -8.14 50.97
N MET A 4 -15.34 -8.82 51.08
CA MET A 4 -14.62 -9.43 49.97
C MET A 4 -15.36 -10.65 49.40
N VAL A 5 -15.91 -11.52 50.26
CA VAL A 5 -16.71 -12.69 49.84
C VAL A 5 -18.02 -12.24 49.18
N LYS A 6 -18.66 -11.17 49.69
CA LYS A 6 -19.84 -10.59 49.03
C LYS A 6 -19.54 -10.00 47.66
N ARG A 7 -18.38 -9.35 47.46
CA ARG A 7 -17.93 -8.81 46.17
C ARG A 7 -17.59 -9.91 45.18
N VAL A 8 -16.94 -11.00 45.62
CA VAL A 8 -16.64 -12.16 44.77
C VAL A 8 -17.92 -12.89 44.35
N ILE A 9 -18.88 -13.09 45.29
CA ILE A 9 -20.16 -13.69 44.97
C ILE A 9 -20.97 -12.78 44.03
N LEU A 10 -20.96 -11.46 44.24
CA LEU A 10 -21.64 -10.52 43.35
C LEU A 10 -21.00 -10.50 41.97
N ALA A 11 -19.68 -10.55 41.88
CA ALA A 11 -18.94 -10.65 40.60
C ALA A 11 -19.23 -11.99 39.87
N LEU A 12 -19.29 -13.11 40.62
CA LEU A 12 -19.68 -14.40 40.08
C LEU A 12 -21.15 -14.42 39.62
N VAL A 13 -22.06 -13.83 40.39
CA VAL A 13 -23.47 -13.72 40.00
C VAL A 13 -23.65 -12.81 38.80
N VAL A 14 -22.93 -11.70 38.71
CA VAL A 14 -22.93 -10.83 37.53
C VAL A 14 -22.32 -11.53 36.31
N PHE A 15 -21.27 -12.34 36.50
CA PHE A 15 -20.66 -13.15 35.44
C PHE A 15 -21.60 -14.27 34.96
N VAL A 16 -22.31 -14.94 35.87
CA VAL A 16 -23.31 -15.98 35.54
C VAL A 16 -24.55 -15.37 34.90
N LEU A 17 -24.98 -14.15 35.32
CA LEU A 17 -26.09 -13.44 34.68
C LEU A 17 -25.72 -12.86 33.29
N ALA A 18 -24.46 -12.48 33.08
CA ALA A 18 -23.96 -12.07 31.78
C ALA A 18 -23.80 -13.27 30.80
N ALA A 19 -23.48 -14.47 31.33
CA ALA A 19 -23.42 -15.71 30.56
C ALA A 19 -24.79 -16.30 30.20
N GLY A 20 -25.88 -15.75 30.76
CA GLY A 20 -27.24 -16.25 30.58
C GLY A 20 -28.09 -15.55 29.52
N GLN A 21 -27.56 -14.62 28.76
CA GLN A 21 -28.26 -14.16 27.56
C GLN A 21 -28.19 -15.27 26.51
N ALA A 22 -29.32 -15.96 26.32
CA ALA A 22 -29.44 -16.95 25.24
C ALA A 22 -29.17 -16.24 23.92
N LEU A 23 -28.00 -16.49 23.33
CA LEU A 23 -27.67 -16.01 21.99
C LEU A 23 -28.73 -16.53 21.03
N ALA A 24 -29.52 -15.63 20.44
CA ALA A 24 -30.44 -15.98 19.35
C ALA A 24 -29.63 -16.34 18.09
N LEU A 25 -30.20 -17.14 17.21
CA LEU A 25 -29.64 -17.38 15.90
C LEU A 25 -29.53 -16.04 15.14
N ASN A 26 -28.32 -15.63 14.82
CA ASN A 26 -28.07 -14.38 14.12
C ASN A 26 -26.97 -14.53 13.08
N VAL A 27 -27.03 -13.69 12.07
CA VAL A 27 -25.96 -13.49 11.06
C VAL A 27 -25.67 -12.01 10.96
N PRO A 28 -24.43 -11.58 10.63
CA PRO A 28 -24.13 -10.16 10.48
C PRO A 28 -24.88 -9.54 9.29
N SER A 29 -25.11 -8.24 9.34
CA SER A 29 -25.89 -7.47 8.36
C SER A 29 -25.38 -7.58 6.91
N VAL A 30 -24.12 -7.93 6.72
CA VAL A 30 -23.57 -8.22 5.39
C VAL A 30 -24.22 -9.44 4.73
N ILE A 31 -24.77 -10.37 5.52
CA ILE A 31 -25.58 -11.49 5.03
C ILE A 31 -27.04 -11.06 5.10
N SER A 32 -27.56 -10.56 4.00
CA SER A 32 -28.91 -9.99 3.94
C SER A 32 -29.53 -10.21 2.56
N ASP A 33 -30.79 -9.84 2.42
CA ASP A 33 -31.44 -9.77 1.10
C ASP A 33 -30.60 -8.94 0.14
N ASN A 34 -30.62 -9.26 -1.13
CA ASN A 34 -29.93 -8.60 -2.23
C ASN A 34 -28.39 -8.70 -2.21
N MET A 35 -27.77 -9.46 -1.29
CA MET A 35 -26.31 -9.60 -1.26
C MET A 35 -25.76 -10.26 -2.53
N VAL A 36 -24.48 -10.03 -2.78
CA VAL A 36 -23.71 -10.76 -3.79
C VAL A 36 -22.64 -11.58 -3.08
N PHE A 37 -22.60 -12.89 -3.36
CA PHE A 37 -21.48 -13.75 -3.00
C PHE A 37 -20.51 -13.84 -4.18
N GLN A 38 -19.21 -13.94 -3.86
CA GLN A 38 -18.16 -14.14 -4.88
C GLN A 38 -18.39 -15.44 -5.63
N ARG A 39 -18.53 -15.37 -6.97
CA ARG A 39 -18.65 -16.55 -7.86
C ARG A 39 -17.34 -17.34 -7.97
N ASN A 40 -17.43 -18.58 -8.45
CA ASN A 40 -16.29 -19.47 -8.69
C ASN A 40 -15.32 -19.57 -7.50
N SER A 41 -15.89 -19.58 -6.27
CA SER A 41 -15.16 -19.53 -5.01
C SER A 41 -15.95 -20.21 -3.89
N VAL A 42 -15.96 -19.64 -2.70
CA VAL A 42 -16.76 -20.10 -1.57
C VAL A 42 -17.58 -18.95 -0.96
N ALA A 43 -18.87 -19.18 -0.77
CA ALA A 43 -19.72 -18.35 0.08
C ALA A 43 -19.50 -18.76 1.52
N ARG A 44 -18.92 -17.87 2.34
CA ARG A 44 -18.87 -18.06 3.79
C ARG A 44 -20.13 -17.47 4.41
N VAL A 45 -20.79 -18.29 5.24
CA VAL A 45 -21.98 -17.90 6.01
C VAL A 45 -21.65 -18.14 7.47
N TRP A 46 -21.79 -17.12 8.31
CA TRP A 46 -21.38 -17.16 9.71
C TRP A 46 -22.32 -16.37 10.60
N GLY A 47 -22.20 -16.57 11.89
CA GLY A 47 -23.00 -15.84 12.86
C GLY A 47 -22.88 -16.40 14.27
N THR A 48 -23.89 -16.12 15.07
CA THR A 48 -23.99 -16.59 16.46
C THR A 48 -25.28 -17.38 16.68
N ALA A 49 -25.26 -18.31 17.63
CA ALA A 49 -26.40 -19.09 18.08
C ALA A 49 -26.12 -19.56 19.53
N LYS A 50 -27.01 -20.31 20.13
CA LYS A 50 -26.72 -20.93 21.43
C LYS A 50 -25.52 -21.88 21.32
N PRO A 51 -24.60 -21.89 22.30
CA PRO A 51 -23.52 -22.88 22.33
C PRO A 51 -24.07 -24.30 22.18
N GLY A 52 -23.50 -25.07 21.25
CA GLY A 52 -23.94 -26.41 20.94
C GLY A 52 -25.17 -26.52 20.03
N GLU A 53 -25.80 -25.43 19.63
CA GLU A 53 -26.94 -25.44 18.71
C GLU A 53 -26.54 -25.95 17.32
N LYS A 54 -27.37 -26.81 16.76
CA LYS A 54 -27.19 -27.37 15.42
C LYS A 54 -27.82 -26.44 14.39
N ILE A 55 -26.99 -25.98 13.44
CA ILE A 55 -27.40 -25.07 12.38
C ILE A 55 -27.33 -25.79 11.04
N LEU A 56 -28.37 -25.62 10.22
CA LEU A 56 -28.47 -26.14 8.87
C LEU A 56 -28.56 -24.96 7.90
N VAL A 57 -27.59 -24.86 6.99
CA VAL A 57 -27.54 -23.80 5.98
C VAL A 57 -27.85 -24.40 4.62
N THR A 58 -28.89 -23.90 3.95
CA THR A 58 -29.35 -24.34 2.63
C THR A 58 -29.25 -23.18 1.65
N ALA A 59 -28.50 -23.38 0.58
CA ALA A 59 -28.32 -22.38 -0.49
C ALA A 59 -28.93 -22.93 -1.79
N SER A 60 -29.70 -22.12 -2.52
CA SER A 60 -30.37 -22.57 -3.75
C SER A 60 -29.41 -22.93 -4.89
N TRP A 61 -28.16 -22.50 -4.81
CA TRP A 61 -27.10 -22.80 -5.78
C TRP A 61 -26.27 -24.04 -5.42
N HIS A 62 -26.59 -24.72 -4.31
CA HIS A 62 -25.86 -25.89 -3.83
C HIS A 62 -26.86 -27.02 -3.50
N SER A 63 -26.59 -28.21 -3.98
CA SER A 63 -27.55 -29.33 -3.88
C SER A 63 -27.80 -29.81 -2.45
N GLU A 64 -26.76 -29.79 -1.61
CA GLU A 64 -26.79 -30.35 -0.27
C GLU A 64 -26.74 -29.27 0.81
N PRO A 65 -27.59 -29.33 1.84
CA PRO A 65 -27.49 -28.47 2.99
C PRO A 65 -26.20 -28.72 3.80
N VAL A 66 -25.57 -27.66 4.26
CA VAL A 66 -24.37 -27.74 5.09
C VAL A 66 -24.75 -27.65 6.56
N LYS A 67 -24.19 -28.54 7.38
CA LYS A 67 -24.46 -28.64 8.82
C LYS A 67 -23.26 -28.12 9.61
N VAL A 68 -23.51 -27.37 10.69
CA VAL A 68 -22.52 -26.93 11.65
C VAL A 68 -23.10 -26.91 13.05
N VAL A 69 -22.25 -26.95 14.07
CA VAL A 69 -22.60 -26.79 15.47
C VAL A 69 -21.93 -25.53 15.99
N ALA A 70 -22.66 -24.65 16.65
CA ALA A 70 -22.10 -23.47 17.30
C ALA A 70 -21.11 -23.90 18.41
N ASP A 71 -19.97 -23.26 18.47
CA ASP A 71 -18.93 -23.53 19.44
C ASP A 71 -19.31 -23.09 20.88
N GLU A 72 -18.38 -23.21 21.82
CA GLU A 72 -18.60 -22.85 23.22
C GLU A 72 -18.88 -21.35 23.42
N LEU A 73 -18.49 -20.50 22.47
CA LEU A 73 -18.78 -19.06 22.44
C LEU A 73 -20.05 -18.74 21.65
N GLY A 74 -20.71 -19.77 21.11
CA GLY A 74 -21.90 -19.62 20.27
C GLY A 74 -21.59 -19.16 18.85
N GLN A 75 -20.32 -19.21 18.39
CA GLN A 75 -19.93 -18.82 17.04
C GLN A 75 -20.06 -20.02 16.09
N TRP A 76 -20.41 -19.75 14.84
CA TRP A 76 -20.46 -20.76 13.79
C TRP A 76 -20.10 -20.18 12.42
N LEU A 77 -19.53 -20.99 11.56
CA LEU A 77 -19.17 -20.63 10.20
C LEU A 77 -19.26 -21.86 9.29
N VAL A 78 -19.85 -21.68 8.11
CA VAL A 78 -19.83 -22.67 7.03
C VAL A 78 -19.28 -22.06 5.75
N SER A 79 -18.72 -22.91 4.90
CA SER A 79 -18.24 -22.56 3.56
C SER A 79 -19.02 -23.37 2.53
N ILE A 80 -19.67 -22.71 1.60
CA ILE A 80 -20.50 -23.30 0.55
C ILE A 80 -19.86 -22.97 -0.80
N PRO A 81 -19.47 -23.95 -1.64
CA PRO A 81 -18.96 -23.67 -2.96
C PRO A 81 -19.94 -22.82 -3.78
N THR A 82 -19.41 -21.81 -4.50
CA THR A 82 -20.18 -21.05 -5.47
C THR A 82 -19.78 -21.47 -6.88
N GLY A 83 -20.75 -21.54 -7.77
CA GLY A 83 -20.52 -21.73 -9.18
C GLY A 83 -20.37 -20.41 -9.93
N ASP A 84 -20.71 -20.45 -11.20
CA ASP A 84 -20.75 -19.30 -12.09
C ASP A 84 -21.78 -18.26 -11.66
N ALA A 85 -21.85 -17.15 -12.40
CA ALA A 85 -22.80 -16.08 -12.15
C ALA A 85 -24.25 -16.58 -12.11
N ALA A 86 -24.97 -16.18 -11.07
CA ALA A 86 -26.37 -16.56 -10.88
C ALA A 86 -27.19 -15.44 -10.28
N TYR A 87 -28.49 -15.45 -10.56
CA TYR A 87 -29.43 -14.41 -10.14
C TYR A 87 -30.55 -15.01 -9.29
N LYS A 88 -31.20 -14.19 -8.48
CA LYS A 88 -32.41 -14.54 -7.71
C LYS A 88 -32.24 -15.79 -6.83
N GLN A 89 -31.05 -16.00 -6.29
CA GLN A 89 -30.77 -17.09 -5.38
C GLN A 89 -31.36 -16.83 -3.99
N THR A 90 -31.45 -17.88 -3.18
CA THR A 90 -31.94 -17.83 -1.80
C THR A 90 -30.99 -18.56 -0.87
N LEU A 91 -30.95 -18.08 0.38
CA LEU A 91 -30.18 -18.69 1.47
C LEU A 91 -31.11 -18.86 2.67
N VAL A 92 -31.09 -20.03 3.28
CA VAL A 92 -31.85 -20.33 4.51
C VAL A 92 -30.88 -20.81 5.57
N VAL A 93 -30.89 -20.16 6.72
CA VAL A 93 -30.15 -20.55 7.92
C VAL A 93 -31.16 -21.02 8.95
N LYS A 94 -31.18 -22.30 9.29
CA LYS A 94 -32.12 -22.92 10.20
C LYS A 94 -31.40 -23.42 11.45
N GLY A 95 -31.71 -22.84 12.59
CA GLY A 95 -31.34 -23.34 13.90
C GLY A 95 -32.46 -24.25 14.48
N GLU A 96 -32.34 -24.57 15.75
CA GLU A 96 -33.35 -25.39 16.46
C GLU A 96 -34.66 -24.63 16.70
N TYR A 97 -34.55 -23.29 16.93
CA TYR A 97 -35.69 -22.47 17.34
C TYR A 97 -36.10 -21.43 16.30
N GLU A 98 -35.18 -21.02 15.45
CA GLU A 98 -35.36 -19.91 14.52
C GLU A 98 -34.92 -20.30 13.10
N THR A 99 -35.46 -19.59 12.12
CA THR A 99 -35.09 -19.74 10.71
C THR A 99 -34.98 -18.36 10.06
N LEU A 100 -33.78 -18.05 9.57
CA LEU A 100 -33.51 -16.85 8.80
C LEU A 100 -33.57 -17.19 7.30
N LYS A 101 -34.20 -16.33 6.52
CA LYS A 101 -34.37 -16.53 5.07
C LYS A 101 -33.96 -15.28 4.32
N PHE A 102 -33.08 -15.45 3.35
CA PHE A 102 -32.57 -14.37 2.50
C PHE A 102 -32.90 -14.64 1.03
N LYS A 103 -33.31 -13.63 0.32
CA LYS A 103 -33.77 -13.70 -1.06
C LYS A 103 -33.06 -12.70 -1.97
N ASN A 104 -33.25 -12.87 -3.28
CA ASN A 104 -32.68 -12.04 -4.32
C ASN A 104 -31.14 -11.94 -4.24
N ILE A 105 -30.51 -13.01 -3.75
CA ILE A 105 -29.07 -13.16 -3.71
C ILE A 105 -28.53 -13.35 -5.13
N MET A 106 -27.34 -12.87 -5.41
CA MET A 106 -26.63 -13.08 -6.66
C MET A 106 -25.26 -13.75 -6.40
N LEU A 107 -24.80 -14.53 -7.38
CA LEU A 107 -23.41 -14.94 -7.49
C LEU A 107 -22.75 -14.06 -8.54
N GLY A 108 -21.69 -13.37 -8.19
CA GLY A 108 -21.03 -12.39 -9.05
C GLY A 108 -19.66 -11.99 -8.51
N GLU A 109 -19.16 -10.84 -8.93
CA GLU A 109 -17.91 -10.28 -8.42
C GLU A 109 -18.15 -9.41 -7.19
N VAL A 110 -17.36 -9.57 -6.13
CA VAL A 110 -17.48 -8.76 -4.91
C VAL A 110 -16.21 -7.96 -4.69
N TRP A 111 -16.33 -6.65 -4.69
CA TRP A 111 -15.20 -5.72 -4.52
C TRP A 111 -15.37 -4.83 -3.30
N ILE A 112 -14.28 -4.57 -2.59
CA ILE A 112 -14.24 -3.54 -1.56
C ILE A 112 -13.65 -2.26 -2.16
N CYS A 113 -14.38 -1.14 -2.03
CA CYS A 113 -13.86 0.19 -2.27
C CYS A 113 -13.60 0.86 -0.92
N SER A 114 -12.33 1.15 -0.63
CA SER A 114 -11.92 1.65 0.68
C SER A 114 -10.91 2.79 0.58
N GLY A 115 -10.73 3.50 1.70
CA GLY A 115 -9.84 4.65 1.80
C GLY A 115 -10.46 5.86 2.48
N GLN A 116 -10.11 7.07 2.01
CA GLN A 116 -10.55 8.30 2.64
C GLN A 116 -11.54 9.11 1.78
N SER A 117 -11.55 10.44 1.94
CA SER A 117 -12.55 11.34 1.33
C SER A 117 -12.68 11.23 -0.18
N ASN A 118 -11.60 10.95 -0.92
CA ASN A 118 -11.64 10.78 -2.36
C ASN A 118 -12.35 9.48 -2.78
N MET A 119 -12.20 8.39 -2.03
CA MET A 119 -13.01 7.18 -2.24
C MET A 119 -14.46 7.38 -1.78
N LYS A 120 -14.66 8.10 -0.68
CA LYS A 120 -16.00 8.44 -0.16
C LYS A 120 -16.76 9.46 -1.02
N PHE A 121 -16.09 10.16 -1.93
CA PHE A 121 -16.71 11.18 -2.78
C PHE A 121 -17.92 10.60 -3.51
N THR A 122 -19.10 11.20 -3.29
CA THR A 122 -20.37 10.59 -3.69
C THR A 122 -20.75 10.91 -5.13
N VAL A 123 -21.53 10.04 -5.76
CA VAL A 123 -22.06 10.23 -7.12
C VAL A 123 -22.74 11.60 -7.27
N GLY A 124 -23.54 12.03 -6.28
CA GLY A 124 -24.22 13.33 -6.30
C GLY A 124 -23.28 14.56 -6.32
N LYS A 125 -21.96 14.38 -6.14
CA LYS A 125 -20.97 15.46 -6.15
C LYS A 125 -20.06 15.47 -7.38
N THR A 126 -20.13 14.43 -8.22
CA THR A 126 -19.31 14.34 -9.44
C THR A 126 -19.78 15.32 -10.51
N ILE A 127 -18.95 15.54 -11.53
CA ILE A 127 -19.34 16.39 -12.69
C ILE A 127 -20.40 15.72 -13.57
N ASP A 128 -20.41 14.37 -13.63
CA ASP A 128 -21.33 13.58 -14.48
C ASP A 128 -22.47 12.93 -13.69
N VAL A 129 -22.90 13.58 -12.62
CA VAL A 129 -23.94 13.06 -11.72
C VAL A 129 -25.23 12.63 -12.43
N VAL A 130 -25.65 13.37 -13.44
CA VAL A 130 -26.95 13.17 -14.10
C VAL A 130 -27.00 11.86 -14.90
N SER A 131 -25.94 11.49 -15.59
CA SER A 131 -25.89 10.25 -16.39
C SER A 131 -25.94 9.00 -15.52
N ALA A 132 -25.17 8.94 -14.44
CA ALA A 132 -25.18 7.83 -13.51
C ALA A 132 -26.55 7.61 -12.84
N LEU A 133 -27.24 8.69 -12.44
CA LEU A 133 -28.54 8.59 -11.79
C LEU A 133 -29.69 8.26 -12.74
N LYS A 134 -29.57 8.60 -14.04
CA LYS A 134 -30.60 8.31 -15.05
C LYS A 134 -30.63 6.88 -15.54
N SER A 135 -29.53 6.14 -15.43
CA SER A 135 -29.40 4.76 -15.92
C SER A 135 -28.76 3.86 -14.87
N PRO A 136 -29.45 3.62 -13.73
CA PRO A 136 -28.92 2.72 -12.70
C PRO A 136 -28.80 1.29 -13.24
N ASN A 137 -27.71 0.61 -12.93
CA ASN A 137 -27.44 -0.73 -13.39
C ASN A 137 -28.07 -1.77 -12.42
N PRO A 138 -29.11 -2.53 -12.80
CA PRO A 138 -29.82 -3.45 -11.91
C PRO A 138 -28.98 -4.65 -11.47
N ASN A 139 -27.85 -4.91 -12.13
CA ASN A 139 -26.93 -5.98 -11.82
C ASN A 139 -25.85 -5.58 -10.82
N ILE A 140 -25.88 -4.35 -10.31
CA ILE A 140 -24.98 -3.86 -9.28
C ILE A 140 -25.73 -3.80 -7.95
N ARG A 141 -25.07 -4.28 -6.89
CA ARG A 141 -25.53 -4.20 -5.50
C ARG A 141 -24.54 -3.40 -4.66
N LEU A 142 -25.07 -2.62 -3.76
CA LEU A 142 -24.34 -1.66 -2.93
C LEU A 142 -24.45 -2.03 -1.46
N TYR A 143 -23.32 -2.14 -0.78
CA TYR A 143 -23.24 -2.27 0.66
C TYR A 143 -22.47 -1.08 1.22
N ASN A 144 -23.16 -0.11 1.81
CA ASN A 144 -22.59 1.15 2.25
C ASN A 144 -22.43 1.19 3.76
N ILE A 145 -21.22 0.95 4.25
CA ILE A 145 -20.91 0.84 5.68
C ILE A 145 -21.09 2.18 6.41
N GLY A 146 -20.86 3.30 5.72
CA GLY A 146 -20.89 4.63 6.33
C GLY A 146 -19.62 4.98 7.09
N GLN A 147 -19.70 6.02 7.95
CA GLN A 147 -18.54 6.52 8.71
C GLN A 147 -18.60 6.05 10.16
N ARG A 148 -17.84 5.05 10.50
CA ARG A 148 -17.78 4.45 11.82
C ARG A 148 -16.34 4.32 12.28
N SER A 149 -16.13 4.34 13.58
CA SER A 149 -14.84 4.08 14.23
C SER A 149 -15.08 3.31 15.51
N SER A 150 -14.21 2.38 15.83
CA SER A 150 -14.26 1.64 17.09
C SER A 150 -12.85 1.37 17.62
N ARG A 151 -12.71 1.44 18.95
CA ARG A 151 -11.46 1.05 19.63
C ARG A 151 -11.33 -0.46 19.82
N VAL A 152 -12.40 -1.20 19.60
CA VAL A 152 -12.44 -2.66 19.68
C VAL A 152 -13.07 -3.23 18.43
N PRO A 153 -12.68 -4.44 18.00
CA PRO A 153 -13.32 -5.11 16.87
C PRO A 153 -14.82 -5.23 17.05
N MET A 154 -15.58 -4.87 16.02
CA MET A 154 -17.03 -5.03 15.98
C MET A 154 -17.37 -6.33 15.25
N GLU A 155 -18.36 -7.06 15.74
CA GLU A 155 -18.82 -8.33 15.12
C GLU A 155 -19.82 -8.09 13.99
N ASP A 156 -20.52 -6.95 14.01
CA ASP A 156 -21.51 -6.57 12.99
C ASP A 156 -21.55 -5.06 12.78
N ILE A 157 -22.16 -4.67 11.66
CA ILE A 157 -22.37 -3.28 11.27
C ILE A 157 -23.89 -3.01 11.30
N PRO A 158 -24.40 -2.11 12.19
CA PRO A 158 -25.84 -1.87 12.29
C PRO A 158 -26.35 -1.03 11.11
N ILE A 159 -26.55 -1.67 9.96
CA ILE A 159 -27.14 -1.12 8.74
C ILE A 159 -28.15 -2.10 8.14
N ASP A 160 -29.00 -1.63 7.24
CA ASP A 160 -30.10 -2.41 6.65
C ASP A 160 -29.65 -3.47 5.61
N GLY A 161 -28.34 -3.62 5.38
CA GLY A 161 -27.78 -4.60 4.44
C GLY A 161 -27.58 -4.06 3.04
N TRP A 162 -27.64 -4.97 2.05
CA TRP A 162 -27.39 -4.66 0.63
C TRP A 162 -28.60 -3.97 -0.03
N THR A 163 -28.30 -2.96 -0.84
CA THR A 163 -29.30 -2.23 -1.62
C THR A 163 -29.05 -2.36 -3.13
N SER A 164 -30.09 -2.13 -3.92
CA SER A 164 -29.93 -1.99 -5.36
C SER A 164 -29.26 -0.67 -5.73
N SER A 165 -28.76 -0.55 -6.95
CA SER A 165 -28.21 0.70 -7.51
C SER A 165 -29.29 1.69 -7.97
N ALA A 166 -30.47 1.74 -7.33
CA ALA A 166 -31.48 2.73 -7.60
C ALA A 166 -30.93 4.16 -7.36
N ALA A 167 -31.46 5.14 -8.08
CA ALA A 167 -30.96 6.52 -8.05
C ALA A 167 -30.86 7.09 -6.62
N SER A 168 -31.83 6.81 -5.76
CA SER A 168 -31.85 7.24 -4.35
C SER A 168 -30.69 6.67 -3.51
N ASN A 169 -30.22 5.47 -3.84
CA ASN A 169 -29.09 4.82 -3.15
C ASN A 169 -27.75 5.28 -3.74
N LEU A 170 -27.72 5.54 -5.05
CA LEU A 170 -26.51 5.96 -5.76
C LEU A 170 -26.04 7.35 -5.37
N GLU A 171 -26.93 8.31 -5.18
CA GLU A 171 -26.57 9.70 -4.92
C GLU A 171 -25.59 9.85 -3.75
N SER A 172 -25.77 9.05 -2.71
CA SER A 172 -24.92 9.04 -1.50
C SER A 172 -23.80 7.99 -1.52
N PHE A 173 -23.72 7.15 -2.55
CA PHE A 173 -22.71 6.09 -2.66
C PHE A 173 -21.39 6.62 -3.25
N SER A 174 -20.28 5.87 -3.05
CA SER A 174 -18.96 6.15 -3.64
C SER A 174 -19.05 6.23 -5.17
N ALA A 175 -18.68 7.36 -5.75
CA ALA A 175 -18.64 7.54 -7.20
C ALA A 175 -17.60 6.63 -7.87
N VAL A 176 -16.40 6.54 -7.28
CA VAL A 176 -15.34 5.63 -7.78
C VAL A 176 -15.80 4.18 -7.69
N GLY A 177 -16.34 3.76 -6.53
CA GLY A 177 -16.82 2.39 -6.33
C GLY A 177 -17.93 1.99 -7.31
N TYR A 178 -18.92 2.85 -7.51
CA TYR A 178 -20.02 2.58 -8.46
C TYR A 178 -19.56 2.56 -9.91
N ALA A 179 -18.80 3.58 -10.35
CA ALA A 179 -18.33 3.64 -11.73
C ALA A 179 -17.37 2.48 -12.07
N PHE A 180 -16.51 2.08 -11.13
CA PHE A 180 -15.70 0.88 -11.26
C PHE A 180 -16.56 -0.37 -11.46
N ALA A 181 -17.57 -0.57 -10.62
CA ALA A 181 -18.47 -1.72 -10.72
C ALA A 181 -19.26 -1.73 -12.04
N ASP A 182 -19.65 -0.58 -12.53
CA ASP A 182 -20.41 -0.44 -13.79
C ASP A 182 -19.54 -0.85 -14.99
N VAL A 183 -18.26 -0.47 -15.02
CA VAL A 183 -17.32 -0.91 -16.05
C VAL A 183 -17.08 -2.42 -15.96
N ILE A 184 -16.80 -2.96 -14.77
CA ILE A 184 -16.60 -4.41 -14.57
C ILE A 184 -17.85 -5.20 -14.99
N GLN A 185 -19.03 -4.74 -14.57
CA GLN A 185 -20.29 -5.40 -14.91
C GLN A 185 -20.55 -5.44 -16.41
N LYS A 186 -20.32 -4.34 -17.11
CA LYS A 186 -20.50 -4.24 -18.56
C LYS A 186 -19.53 -5.13 -19.34
N GLN A 187 -18.29 -5.21 -18.89
CA GLN A 187 -17.26 -5.99 -19.57
C GLN A 187 -17.42 -7.50 -19.32
N LEU A 188 -17.72 -7.90 -18.10
CA LEU A 188 -17.83 -9.32 -17.74
C LEU A 188 -19.25 -9.90 -17.92
N GLY A 189 -20.29 -9.06 -18.00
CA GLY A 189 -21.67 -9.48 -18.13
C GLY A 189 -22.27 -10.15 -16.88
N VAL A 190 -21.61 -10.04 -15.71
CA VAL A 190 -21.99 -10.73 -14.47
C VAL A 190 -22.41 -9.73 -13.38
N PRO A 191 -23.18 -10.16 -12.35
CA PRO A 191 -23.48 -9.29 -11.22
C PRO A 191 -22.23 -8.77 -10.50
N VAL A 192 -22.31 -7.56 -9.95
CA VAL A 192 -21.23 -6.98 -9.16
C VAL A 192 -21.77 -6.43 -7.84
N GLY A 193 -21.17 -6.86 -6.73
CA GLY A 193 -21.38 -6.32 -5.41
C GLY A 193 -20.23 -5.39 -5.02
N VAL A 194 -20.56 -4.18 -4.54
CA VAL A 194 -19.57 -3.21 -4.07
C VAL A 194 -19.80 -2.89 -2.61
N ILE A 195 -18.78 -3.14 -1.81
CA ILE A 195 -18.75 -2.79 -0.39
C ILE A 195 -17.99 -1.48 -0.24
N ASN A 196 -18.67 -0.40 0.16
CA ASN A 196 -18.04 0.89 0.44
C ASN A 196 -17.67 1.00 1.90
N ALA A 197 -16.37 0.87 2.20
CA ALA A 197 -15.76 1.06 3.50
C ALA A 197 -14.79 2.25 3.44
N SER A 198 -15.30 3.49 3.42
CA SER A 198 -14.46 4.69 3.27
C SER A 198 -14.81 5.78 4.28
N TYR A 199 -13.77 6.43 4.85
CA TYR A 199 -13.96 7.50 5.83
C TYR A 199 -13.00 8.67 5.61
N GLY A 200 -13.55 9.87 5.38
CA GLY A 200 -12.76 11.08 5.09
C GLY A 200 -11.82 11.50 6.21
N GLY A 201 -10.58 11.87 5.84
CA GLY A 201 -9.57 12.36 6.76
C GLY A 201 -8.89 11.28 7.62
N THR A 202 -9.04 10.00 7.28
CA THR A 202 -8.37 8.89 7.98
C THR A 202 -6.98 8.62 7.44
N SER A 203 -6.07 8.19 8.32
CA SER A 203 -4.75 7.69 7.95
C SER A 203 -4.79 6.20 7.66
N ILE A 204 -3.81 5.69 6.91
CA ILE A 204 -3.72 4.25 6.57
C ILE A 204 -3.61 3.38 7.83
N GLU A 205 -2.94 3.85 8.88
CA GLU A 205 -2.73 3.16 10.14
C GLU A 205 -4.06 2.80 10.84
N SER A 206 -5.11 3.57 10.58
CA SER A 206 -6.42 3.28 11.16
C SER A 206 -7.15 2.09 10.49
N TRP A 207 -6.70 1.65 9.31
CA TRP A 207 -7.33 0.62 8.49
C TRP A 207 -6.70 -0.78 8.58
N MET A 208 -5.72 -0.98 9.43
CA MET A 208 -5.16 -2.30 9.73
C MET A 208 -5.27 -2.63 11.21
N PRO A 209 -5.23 -3.90 11.61
CA PRO A 209 -5.21 -4.29 13.02
C PRO A 209 -4.16 -3.49 13.80
N GLU A 210 -4.48 -3.03 15.00
CA GLU A 210 -3.60 -2.17 15.81
C GLU A 210 -2.27 -2.88 16.12
N GLU A 211 -2.30 -4.18 16.35
CA GLU A 211 -1.13 -5.02 16.60
C GLU A 211 -0.14 -5.07 15.42
N GLU A 212 -0.61 -4.90 14.19
CA GLU A 212 0.24 -4.86 13.00
C GLU A 212 1.16 -3.63 12.99
N ILE A 213 0.79 -2.60 13.72
CA ILE A 213 1.54 -1.37 13.87
C ILE A 213 2.36 -1.39 15.16
N LEU A 214 1.72 -1.67 16.29
CA LEU A 214 2.35 -1.57 17.60
C LEU A 214 3.42 -2.62 17.85
N ASN A 215 3.24 -3.83 17.32
CA ASN A 215 4.17 -4.95 17.48
C ASN A 215 5.18 -5.07 16.33
N ASN A 216 5.13 -4.17 15.36
CA ASN A 216 6.05 -4.24 14.22
C ASN A 216 7.28 -3.38 14.47
N GLU A 217 8.41 -4.04 14.57
CA GLU A 217 9.70 -3.39 14.80
C GLU A 217 10.07 -2.35 13.73
N LEU A 218 9.61 -2.54 12.50
CA LEU A 218 9.82 -1.58 11.41
C LEU A 218 9.14 -0.23 11.68
N PHE A 219 8.13 -0.18 12.53
CA PHE A 219 7.38 1.03 12.86
C PHE A 219 7.72 1.61 14.24
N ASN A 220 8.60 0.96 15.01
CA ASN A 220 8.87 1.33 16.40
C ASN A 220 9.54 2.69 16.57
N TYR A 221 10.22 3.22 15.55
CA TYR A 221 10.94 4.47 15.68
C TYR A 221 10.35 5.57 14.79
N GLY A 222 9.95 6.68 15.39
CA GLY A 222 9.37 7.82 14.67
C GLY A 222 7.90 7.66 14.30
N LEU A 223 7.46 6.48 13.85
CA LEU A 223 6.06 6.23 13.51
C LEU A 223 5.18 6.13 14.75
N ASN A 224 5.59 5.36 15.77
CA ASN A 224 4.88 5.26 17.05
C ASN A 224 4.74 6.63 17.71
N LYS A 225 5.78 7.47 17.67
CA LYS A 225 5.71 8.83 18.19
C LYS A 225 4.74 9.69 17.38
N SER A 226 4.73 9.55 16.06
CA SER A 226 3.78 10.24 15.18
C SER A 226 2.34 9.79 15.46
N LEU A 227 2.12 8.50 15.74
CA LEU A 227 0.82 7.96 16.13
C LEU A 227 0.38 8.48 17.52
N GLU A 228 1.29 8.52 18.50
CA GLU A 228 1.03 9.09 19.81
C GLU A 228 0.75 10.60 19.76
N ASP A 229 1.52 11.36 18.98
CA ASP A 229 1.32 12.80 18.81
C ASP A 229 0.01 13.08 18.07
N ASN A 230 -0.36 12.27 17.09
CA ASN A 230 -1.67 12.33 16.45
C ASN A 230 -2.79 11.99 17.44
N ALA A 231 -2.62 10.96 18.27
CA ALA A 231 -3.59 10.59 19.29
C ALA A 231 -3.81 11.74 20.31
N LYS A 232 -2.74 12.42 20.73
CA LYS A 232 -2.82 13.60 21.62
C LYS A 232 -3.50 14.78 20.94
N LYS A 233 -3.15 15.09 19.70
CA LYS A 233 -3.71 16.19 18.89
C LYS A 233 -5.20 16.02 18.64
N TRP A 234 -5.66 14.76 18.53
CA TRP A 234 -7.02 14.42 18.14
C TRP A 234 -7.82 13.74 19.26
N LYS A 235 -7.49 14.04 20.52
CA LYS A 235 -8.19 13.53 21.69
C LYS A 235 -9.71 13.63 21.52
N GLY A 236 -10.40 12.50 21.64
CA GLY A 236 -11.85 12.40 21.46
C GLY A 236 -12.34 12.21 20.03
N LYS A 237 -11.44 12.01 19.06
CA LYS A 237 -11.79 11.67 17.67
C LYS A 237 -11.28 10.29 17.31
N GLU A 238 -12.04 9.26 17.60
CA GLU A 238 -11.68 7.84 17.44
C GLU A 238 -11.13 7.49 16.06
N ARG A 239 -11.61 8.15 15.00
CA ARG A 239 -11.20 7.91 13.60
C ARG A 239 -9.69 8.04 13.32
N TYR A 240 -8.93 8.65 14.23
CA TYR A 240 -7.48 8.86 14.05
C TYR A 240 -6.63 7.83 14.79
N PHE A 241 -7.22 6.93 15.55
CA PHE A 241 -6.46 5.88 16.24
C PHE A 241 -6.14 4.72 15.30
N ALA A 242 -4.98 4.11 15.51
CA ALA A 242 -4.61 2.87 14.85
C ALA A 242 -5.70 1.82 15.02
N GLY A 243 -6.01 1.07 13.99
CA GLY A 243 -7.01 0.02 13.99
C GLY A 243 -8.48 0.47 14.03
N SER A 244 -8.76 1.76 14.28
CA SER A 244 -10.15 2.19 14.54
C SER A 244 -11.13 2.01 13.37
N GLN A 245 -10.63 2.13 12.15
CA GLN A 245 -11.42 1.88 10.94
C GLN A 245 -11.50 0.38 10.62
N TYR A 246 -10.39 -0.32 10.82
CA TYR A 246 -10.37 -1.78 10.71
C TYR A 246 -11.41 -2.40 11.63
N ASN A 247 -11.38 -2.05 12.91
CA ASN A 247 -12.28 -2.59 13.92
C ASN A 247 -13.78 -2.36 13.59
N ALA A 248 -14.11 -1.18 13.08
CA ALA A 248 -15.50 -0.80 12.84
C ALA A 248 -16.05 -1.19 11.47
N ASN A 249 -15.20 -1.25 10.43
CA ASN A 249 -15.65 -1.34 9.04
C ASN A 249 -15.16 -2.58 8.32
N ILE A 250 -14.05 -3.17 8.75
CA ILE A 250 -13.42 -4.31 8.06
C ILE A 250 -13.57 -5.60 8.87
N HIS A 251 -13.30 -5.57 10.17
CA HIS A 251 -13.43 -6.75 11.02
C HIS A 251 -14.80 -7.44 10.88
N PRO A 252 -15.94 -6.73 10.87
CA PRO A 252 -17.26 -7.37 10.73
C PRO A 252 -17.47 -8.13 9.42
N ILE A 253 -16.68 -7.85 8.39
CA ILE A 253 -16.84 -8.40 7.04
C ILE A 253 -15.67 -9.28 6.58
N ILE A 254 -14.67 -9.56 7.43
CA ILE A 254 -13.47 -10.34 7.04
C ILE A 254 -13.77 -11.76 6.57
N ASN A 255 -14.94 -12.29 6.91
CA ASN A 255 -15.38 -13.59 6.39
C ASN A 255 -16.03 -13.52 5.00
N THR A 256 -16.31 -12.32 4.48
CA THR A 256 -16.80 -12.17 3.09
C THR A 256 -15.69 -12.54 2.11
N THR A 257 -16.00 -13.43 1.16
CA THR A 257 -15.08 -13.70 0.04
C THR A 257 -15.19 -12.57 -0.97
N ILE A 258 -14.07 -12.02 -1.39
CA ILE A 258 -13.99 -10.86 -2.29
C ILE A 258 -13.03 -11.13 -3.45
N ALA A 259 -13.27 -10.50 -4.60
CA ALA A 259 -12.39 -10.54 -5.76
C ALA A 259 -11.15 -9.66 -5.56
N GLY A 260 -11.30 -8.51 -4.92
CA GLY A 260 -10.19 -7.58 -4.68
C GLY A 260 -10.59 -6.30 -3.97
N VAL A 261 -9.64 -5.40 -3.86
CA VAL A 261 -9.75 -4.11 -3.16
C VAL A 261 -9.32 -2.97 -4.09
N ILE A 262 -10.13 -1.94 -4.20
CA ILE A 262 -9.72 -0.65 -4.75
C ILE A 262 -9.50 0.34 -3.61
N TRP A 263 -8.30 0.95 -3.56
CA TRP A 263 -7.84 1.77 -2.43
C TRP A 263 -7.51 3.20 -2.86
N TYR A 264 -8.19 4.20 -2.28
CA TYR A 264 -7.93 5.63 -2.56
C TYR A 264 -7.70 6.38 -1.25
N GLN A 265 -6.45 6.39 -0.80
CA GLN A 265 -6.04 7.03 0.46
C GLN A 265 -4.59 7.52 0.33
N GLY A 266 -4.19 8.45 1.17
CA GLY A 266 -2.82 8.99 1.26
C GLY A 266 -2.78 10.44 1.69
N CYS A 267 -3.74 11.27 1.30
CA CYS A 267 -3.71 12.72 1.56
C CYS A 267 -3.52 13.07 3.05
N HIS A 268 -4.06 12.28 3.99
CA HIS A 268 -3.84 12.52 5.42
C HIS A 268 -2.38 12.21 5.83
N ASN A 269 -1.79 11.18 5.24
CA ASN A 269 -0.43 10.75 5.55
C ASN A 269 0.65 11.67 4.96
N VAL A 270 0.31 12.56 4.02
CA VAL A 270 1.27 13.53 3.46
C VAL A 270 1.93 14.35 4.56
N THR A 271 1.17 14.81 5.56
CA THR A 271 1.68 15.66 6.64
C THR A 271 2.25 14.88 7.83
N THR A 272 2.09 13.57 7.88
CA THR A 272 2.47 12.73 9.02
C THR A 272 3.56 11.72 8.68
N THR A 273 3.33 10.87 7.70
CA THR A 273 4.14 9.67 7.44
C THR A 273 4.49 9.47 5.96
N ALA A 274 4.48 10.53 5.13
CA ALA A 274 4.74 10.43 3.70
C ALA A 274 6.04 9.66 3.37
N ALA A 275 7.11 9.89 4.12
CA ALA A 275 8.41 9.27 3.88
C ALA A 275 8.43 7.74 4.10
N HIS A 276 7.45 7.20 4.83
CA HIS A 276 7.33 5.78 5.17
C HIS A 276 6.04 5.14 4.65
N TYR A 277 5.34 5.84 3.76
CA TYR A 277 4.04 5.38 3.30
C TYR A 277 4.11 4.06 2.51
N ASP A 278 5.21 3.79 1.82
CA ASP A 278 5.45 2.52 1.13
C ASP A 278 5.45 1.33 2.11
N LEU A 279 6.13 1.45 3.24
CA LEU A 279 6.16 0.40 4.26
C LEU A 279 4.77 0.20 4.90
N LEU A 280 4.05 1.29 5.16
CA LEU A 280 2.69 1.23 5.69
C LEU A 280 1.71 0.60 4.70
N LEU A 281 1.79 0.98 3.43
CA LEU A 281 0.92 0.44 2.38
C LEU A 281 1.21 -1.06 2.14
N GLU A 282 2.47 -1.44 2.09
CA GLU A 282 2.88 -2.85 1.99
C GLU A 282 2.33 -3.66 3.17
N ARG A 283 2.50 -3.15 4.41
CA ARG A 283 2.00 -3.81 5.61
C ARG A 283 0.47 -3.91 5.64
N PHE A 284 -0.21 -2.84 5.23
CA PHE A 284 -1.65 -2.81 5.08
C PHE A 284 -2.15 -3.90 4.12
N ILE A 285 -1.53 -4.03 2.95
CA ILE A 285 -1.89 -5.06 1.96
C ILE A 285 -1.70 -6.46 2.54
N TYR A 286 -0.54 -6.74 3.17
CA TYR A 286 -0.30 -8.04 3.79
C TYR A 286 -1.30 -8.34 4.92
N SER A 287 -1.60 -7.37 5.77
CA SER A 287 -2.56 -7.57 6.87
C SER A 287 -3.96 -7.91 6.35
N TRP A 288 -4.44 -7.23 5.30
CA TRP A 288 -5.73 -7.53 4.71
C TRP A 288 -5.74 -8.87 3.97
N ARG A 289 -4.67 -9.21 3.25
CA ARG A 289 -4.50 -10.55 2.65
C ARG A 289 -4.63 -11.65 3.69
N ASN A 290 -4.03 -11.47 4.85
CA ASN A 290 -4.14 -12.41 5.98
C ASN A 290 -5.57 -12.44 6.54
N CYS A 291 -6.18 -11.29 6.82
CA CYS A 291 -7.54 -11.20 7.37
C CYS A 291 -8.58 -11.84 6.46
N PHE A 292 -8.51 -11.59 5.14
CA PHE A 292 -9.42 -12.18 4.16
C PHE A 292 -9.03 -13.60 3.74
N ARG A 293 -7.92 -14.16 4.26
CA ARG A 293 -7.41 -15.51 3.96
C ARG A 293 -7.13 -15.72 2.47
N ASN A 294 -6.64 -14.68 1.80
CA ASN A 294 -6.27 -14.72 0.40
C ASN A 294 -4.91 -14.01 0.20
N PRO A 295 -3.78 -14.76 0.16
CA PRO A 295 -2.45 -14.19 -0.02
C PRO A 295 -2.23 -13.53 -1.39
N GLN A 296 -3.09 -13.84 -2.36
CA GLN A 296 -3.06 -13.30 -3.72
C GLN A 296 -4.14 -12.22 -3.94
N LEU A 297 -4.80 -11.74 -2.88
CA LEU A 297 -5.86 -10.73 -3.00
C LEU A 297 -5.35 -9.50 -3.74
N PRO A 298 -5.97 -9.11 -4.88
CA PRO A 298 -5.56 -7.95 -5.65
C PRO A 298 -5.84 -6.63 -4.94
N PHE A 299 -4.90 -5.68 -5.08
CA PHE A 299 -5.04 -4.30 -4.61
C PHE A 299 -4.75 -3.33 -5.74
N TYR A 300 -5.73 -2.50 -6.09
CA TYR A 300 -5.57 -1.42 -7.05
C TYR A 300 -5.60 -0.09 -6.32
N VAL A 301 -4.44 0.57 -6.28
CA VAL A 301 -4.19 1.76 -5.47
C VAL A 301 -4.26 3.00 -6.35
N VAL A 302 -4.99 4.01 -5.93
CA VAL A 302 -5.03 5.31 -6.60
C VAL A 302 -3.97 6.22 -5.99
N GLN A 303 -3.04 6.73 -6.81
CA GLN A 303 -2.16 7.81 -6.39
C GLN A 303 -2.97 9.02 -5.95
N ILE A 304 -2.52 9.73 -4.93
CA ILE A 304 -3.16 11.00 -4.56
C ILE A 304 -2.98 12.02 -5.69
N ALA A 305 -4.05 12.76 -5.99
CA ALA A 305 -3.99 13.82 -7.00
C ALA A 305 -3.03 14.95 -6.57
N PRO A 306 -2.49 15.73 -7.53
CA PRO A 306 -1.72 16.93 -7.24
C PRO A 306 -2.52 17.90 -6.35
N HIS A 307 -1.86 18.43 -5.34
CA HIS A 307 -2.41 19.44 -4.43
C HIS A 307 -1.26 20.19 -3.79
N THR A 308 -1.47 21.43 -3.39
CA THR A 308 -0.44 22.27 -2.77
C THR A 308 -0.09 21.74 -1.37
N TYR A 309 0.99 21.00 -1.28
CA TYR A 309 1.59 20.54 -0.03
C TYR A 309 2.97 21.17 0.14
N GLU A 310 3.37 21.43 1.39
CA GLU A 310 4.71 21.93 1.69
C GLU A 310 5.80 20.89 1.39
N ASP A 311 6.97 21.35 0.96
CA ASP A 311 8.20 20.56 0.79
C ASP A 311 8.05 19.30 -0.12
N ALA A 312 7.26 19.40 -1.18
CA ALA A 312 7.01 18.29 -2.12
C ALA A 312 6.53 16.99 -1.45
N LYS A 313 5.96 17.06 -0.26
CA LYS A 313 5.51 15.87 0.51
C LYS A 313 4.44 15.06 -0.23
N GLY A 314 3.60 15.72 -1.03
CA GLY A 314 2.63 15.04 -1.89
C GLY A 314 3.32 14.21 -2.98
N ALA A 315 4.37 14.73 -3.60
CA ALA A 315 5.16 14.01 -4.59
C ALA A 315 5.89 12.82 -3.97
N VAL A 316 6.48 13.00 -2.78
CA VAL A 316 7.09 11.89 -2.02
C VAL A 316 6.07 10.79 -1.73
N LEU A 317 4.86 11.13 -1.33
CA LEU A 317 3.83 10.12 -1.06
C LEU A 317 3.40 9.39 -2.34
N ARG A 318 3.22 10.10 -3.47
CA ARG A 318 2.92 9.47 -4.78
C ARG A 318 4.02 8.49 -5.20
N GLU A 319 5.29 8.87 -5.02
CA GLU A 319 6.43 7.99 -5.24
C GLU A 319 6.32 6.73 -4.36
N LYS A 320 6.06 6.89 -3.06
CA LYS A 320 5.92 5.79 -2.13
C LYS A 320 4.75 4.85 -2.47
N GLN A 321 3.64 5.38 -3.01
CA GLN A 321 2.55 4.56 -3.53
C GLN A 321 3.00 3.71 -4.73
N ALA A 322 3.70 4.33 -5.70
CA ALA A 322 4.17 3.63 -6.90
C ALA A 322 5.16 2.50 -6.58
N LEU A 323 6.01 2.68 -5.57
CA LEU A 323 7.01 1.68 -5.18
C LEU A 323 6.42 0.35 -4.75
N VAL A 324 5.25 0.34 -4.12
CA VAL A 324 4.63 -0.88 -3.60
C VAL A 324 4.16 -1.78 -4.74
N ALA A 325 3.64 -1.23 -5.84
CA ALA A 325 3.27 -1.99 -7.01
C ALA A 325 4.46 -2.74 -7.66
N ASN A 326 5.67 -2.20 -7.50
CA ASN A 326 6.88 -2.84 -8.01
C ASN A 326 7.43 -3.95 -7.11
N ARG A 327 6.97 -4.00 -5.85
CA ARG A 327 7.43 -4.98 -4.85
C ARG A 327 6.46 -6.14 -4.66
N LEU A 328 5.16 -5.88 -4.82
CA LEU A 328 4.12 -6.85 -4.51
C LEU A 328 3.41 -7.32 -5.78
N ASP A 329 3.23 -8.63 -5.90
CA ASP A 329 2.39 -9.22 -6.93
C ASP A 329 0.91 -8.88 -6.68
N HIS A 330 0.13 -8.74 -7.75
CA HIS A 330 -1.29 -8.37 -7.71
C HIS A 330 -1.54 -7.00 -7.04
N VAL A 331 -0.63 -6.07 -7.25
CA VAL A 331 -0.77 -4.67 -6.84
C VAL A 331 -0.48 -3.77 -8.03
N GLU A 332 -1.44 -2.94 -8.42
CA GLU A 332 -1.24 -1.92 -9.45
C GLU A 332 -1.55 -0.53 -8.89
N VAL A 333 -0.86 0.48 -9.40
CA VAL A 333 -1.03 1.87 -8.97
C VAL A 333 -1.50 2.73 -10.14
N ILE A 334 -2.63 3.40 -9.92
CA ILE A 334 -3.28 4.25 -10.94
C ILE A 334 -2.79 5.68 -10.78
N ALA A 335 -2.16 6.21 -11.82
CA ALA A 335 -1.74 7.61 -11.86
C ALA A 335 -2.94 8.55 -11.99
N THR A 336 -2.88 9.68 -11.27
CA THR A 336 -3.88 10.75 -11.30
C THR A 336 -3.26 12.13 -11.44
N ILE A 337 -2.04 12.19 -11.99
CA ILE A 337 -1.29 13.45 -12.12
C ILE A 337 -1.95 14.45 -13.06
N ASP A 338 -2.82 13.98 -13.94
CA ASP A 338 -3.64 14.74 -14.88
C ASP A 338 -5.02 15.10 -14.30
N GLN A 339 -5.32 14.74 -13.05
CA GLN A 339 -6.63 14.92 -12.44
C GLN A 339 -6.59 16.04 -11.39
N ASN A 340 -6.41 17.27 -11.83
CA ASN A 340 -6.46 18.44 -10.96
C ASN A 340 -7.13 19.62 -11.65
N GLU A 341 -8.45 19.69 -11.56
CA GLU A 341 -9.22 20.79 -12.11
C GLU A 341 -8.97 22.12 -11.37
N ARG A 342 -8.49 22.06 -10.13
CA ARG A 342 -8.20 23.23 -9.28
C ARG A 342 -7.08 22.88 -8.29
N THR A 343 -5.94 23.49 -8.44
CA THR A 343 -4.75 23.26 -7.58
C THR A 343 -5.00 23.42 -6.07
N GLY A 344 -6.06 24.09 -5.68
CA GLY A 344 -6.46 24.26 -4.27
C GLY A 344 -7.48 23.25 -3.75
N ASP A 345 -8.07 22.38 -4.60
CA ASP A 345 -9.02 21.35 -4.17
C ASP A 345 -8.38 19.97 -4.18
N ILE A 346 -8.29 19.35 -3.01
CA ILE A 346 -7.76 18.00 -2.82
C ILE A 346 -8.69 16.91 -3.40
N HIS A 347 -9.89 17.28 -3.84
CA HIS A 347 -10.93 16.37 -4.33
C HIS A 347 -11.26 16.61 -5.81
N PRO A 348 -10.49 16.06 -6.77
CA PRO A 348 -10.87 16.11 -8.18
C PRO A 348 -12.28 15.57 -8.37
N ARG A 349 -13.13 16.29 -9.11
CA ARG A 349 -14.54 15.93 -9.27
C ARG A 349 -14.78 14.91 -10.38
N ASN A 350 -13.82 14.74 -11.28
CA ASN A 350 -13.87 13.70 -12.31
C ASN A 350 -13.48 12.33 -11.71
N LYS A 351 -14.44 11.63 -11.12
CA LYS A 351 -14.22 10.30 -10.55
C LYS A 351 -14.33 9.18 -11.57
N GLN A 352 -14.93 9.45 -12.72
CA GLN A 352 -15.11 8.48 -13.80
C GLN A 352 -13.77 7.97 -14.34
N VAL A 353 -12.84 8.87 -14.67
CA VAL A 353 -11.50 8.52 -15.18
C VAL A 353 -10.72 7.65 -14.20
N VAL A 354 -10.80 7.97 -12.89
CA VAL A 354 -10.15 7.16 -11.85
C VAL A 354 -10.73 5.75 -11.82
N ALA A 355 -12.06 5.63 -11.88
CA ALA A 355 -12.75 4.36 -11.86
C ALA A 355 -12.47 3.52 -13.12
N GLU A 356 -12.40 4.12 -14.29
CA GLU A 356 -12.06 3.46 -15.54
C GLU A 356 -10.64 2.90 -15.52
N ARG A 357 -9.65 3.65 -15.00
CA ARG A 357 -8.27 3.17 -14.83
C ARG A 357 -8.18 2.02 -13.84
N LEU A 358 -8.89 2.09 -12.72
CA LEU A 358 -8.99 0.99 -11.75
C LEU A 358 -9.62 -0.26 -12.37
N ALA A 359 -10.71 -0.07 -13.13
CA ALA A 359 -11.39 -1.18 -13.81
C ALA A 359 -10.51 -1.80 -14.91
N ALA A 360 -9.77 -0.98 -15.66
CA ALA A 360 -8.81 -1.48 -16.65
C ALA A 360 -7.73 -2.33 -15.99
N ALA A 361 -7.19 -1.90 -14.84
CA ALA A 361 -6.23 -2.69 -14.07
C ALA A 361 -6.83 -4.03 -13.61
N ALA A 362 -8.05 -4.02 -13.08
CA ALA A 362 -8.75 -5.25 -12.69
C ALA A 362 -9.01 -6.17 -13.88
N LEU A 363 -9.48 -5.63 -14.99
CA LEU A 363 -9.76 -6.39 -16.21
C LEU A 363 -8.50 -7.03 -16.79
N GLY A 364 -7.41 -6.28 -16.87
CA GLY A 364 -6.15 -6.78 -17.43
C GLY A 364 -5.41 -7.73 -16.49
N GLU A 365 -5.21 -7.33 -15.23
CA GLU A 365 -4.37 -8.09 -14.29
C GLU A 365 -5.11 -9.27 -13.66
N HIS A 366 -6.34 -9.06 -13.16
CA HIS A 366 -7.08 -10.09 -12.43
C HIS A 366 -7.95 -10.98 -13.34
N TYR A 367 -8.61 -10.37 -14.34
CA TYR A 367 -9.51 -11.12 -15.23
C TYR A 367 -8.86 -11.58 -16.54
N GLY A 368 -7.62 -11.15 -16.82
CA GLY A 368 -6.87 -11.55 -18.03
C GLY A 368 -7.47 -11.05 -19.34
N CYS A 369 -8.25 -9.96 -19.29
CA CYS A 369 -8.78 -9.33 -20.49
C CYS A 369 -7.68 -8.60 -21.26
N ASP A 370 -7.79 -8.57 -22.58
CA ASP A 370 -6.85 -7.82 -23.44
C ASP A 370 -7.18 -6.31 -23.41
N VAL A 371 -6.72 -5.66 -22.36
CA VAL A 371 -6.87 -4.22 -22.15
C VAL A 371 -5.55 -3.60 -21.69
N VAL A 372 -5.27 -2.40 -22.19
CA VAL A 372 -4.10 -1.64 -21.74
C VAL A 372 -4.44 -0.92 -20.43
N PHE A 373 -3.66 -1.17 -19.38
CA PHE A 373 -3.91 -0.61 -18.06
C PHE A 373 -2.69 -0.02 -17.38
N ARG A 374 -1.47 -0.37 -17.83
CA ARG A 374 -0.24 0.17 -17.24
C ARG A 374 0.09 1.51 -17.84
N ALA A 375 0.26 2.50 -16.97
CA ALA A 375 0.72 3.83 -17.34
C ALA A 375 2.23 3.84 -17.57
N PRO A 376 2.77 4.73 -18.45
CA PRO A 376 4.20 4.86 -18.65
C PRO A 376 4.90 5.24 -17.34
N GLN A 377 6.09 4.65 -17.16
CA GLN A 377 6.95 4.87 -16.00
C GLN A 377 8.37 5.17 -16.47
N TYR A 378 9.11 5.94 -15.66
CA TYR A 378 10.53 6.17 -15.90
C TYR A 378 11.29 4.83 -15.96
N LEU A 379 12.11 4.65 -16.97
CA LEU A 379 12.95 3.47 -17.15
C LEU A 379 14.43 3.79 -16.95
N SER A 380 14.93 4.78 -17.67
CA SER A 380 16.34 5.19 -17.60
C SER A 380 16.51 6.61 -18.14
N HIS A 381 17.68 7.19 -17.92
CA HIS A 381 18.09 8.42 -18.60
C HIS A 381 19.56 8.39 -19.00
N LYS A 382 19.91 9.25 -19.95
CA LYS A 382 21.29 9.45 -20.43
C LYS A 382 21.56 10.94 -20.57
N VAL A 383 22.69 11.38 -20.05
CA VAL A 383 23.16 12.76 -20.25
C VAL A 383 23.80 12.88 -21.62
N GLU A 384 23.36 13.85 -22.42
CA GLU A 384 23.84 14.16 -23.77
C GLU A 384 24.23 15.63 -23.86
N GLY A 385 25.46 15.96 -23.41
CA GLY A 385 25.94 17.34 -23.35
C GLY A 385 25.14 18.16 -22.31
N ASN A 386 24.41 19.16 -22.77
CA ASN A 386 23.57 20.01 -21.91
C ASN A 386 22.10 19.55 -21.83
N LYS A 387 21.80 18.34 -22.31
CA LYS A 387 20.45 17.73 -22.32
C LYS A 387 20.47 16.39 -21.59
N ILE A 388 19.28 15.95 -21.14
CA ILE A 388 19.03 14.60 -20.62
C ILE A 388 17.98 13.94 -21.51
N ARG A 389 18.28 12.76 -22.03
CA ARG A 389 17.34 11.90 -22.73
C ARG A 389 16.76 10.91 -21.74
N VAL A 390 15.43 10.84 -21.68
CA VAL A 390 14.67 10.02 -20.72
C VAL A 390 13.86 8.98 -21.47
N SER A 391 14.02 7.71 -21.10
CA SER A 391 13.29 6.57 -21.65
C SER A 391 12.23 6.08 -20.66
N PHE A 392 11.13 5.54 -21.18
CA PHE A 392 9.98 5.08 -20.39
C PHE A 392 9.57 3.66 -20.75
N SER A 393 8.96 2.95 -19.81
CA SER A 393 8.22 1.72 -20.05
C SER A 393 6.82 2.02 -20.60
N GLU A 394 6.14 1.01 -21.13
CA GLU A 394 4.73 1.05 -21.55
C GLU A 394 4.39 2.15 -22.60
N VAL A 395 5.37 2.45 -23.45
CA VAL A 395 5.26 3.48 -24.51
C VAL A 395 5.31 2.87 -25.93
N LYS A 396 4.87 1.62 -26.08
CA LYS A 396 4.95 0.86 -27.33
C LYS A 396 4.40 1.64 -28.53
N ASP A 397 3.31 2.37 -28.36
CA ASP A 397 2.62 3.11 -29.41
C ASP A 397 2.98 4.61 -29.44
N GLY A 398 3.99 5.01 -28.65
CA GLY A 398 4.50 6.39 -28.58
C GLY A 398 4.01 7.18 -27.38
N LEU A 399 4.52 8.41 -27.32
CA LEU A 399 4.15 9.42 -26.34
C LEU A 399 3.34 10.54 -27.00
N LYS A 400 2.49 11.20 -26.23
CA LYS A 400 1.77 12.41 -26.66
C LYS A 400 1.66 13.42 -25.53
N CYS A 401 1.56 14.68 -25.90
CA CYS A 401 1.25 15.79 -25.01
C CYS A 401 -0.12 16.37 -25.36
N ASP A 402 -0.88 16.84 -24.40
CA ASP A 402 -2.19 17.45 -24.60
C ASP A 402 -2.15 18.94 -24.94
N SER A 403 -0.96 19.54 -25.03
CA SER A 403 -0.73 20.95 -25.34
C SER A 403 0.59 21.16 -26.08
N ASP A 404 0.85 22.38 -26.54
CA ASP A 404 2.05 22.73 -27.32
C ASP A 404 3.36 22.59 -26.52
N GLN A 405 3.28 22.53 -25.19
CA GLN A 405 4.43 22.42 -24.31
C GLN A 405 4.24 21.35 -23.27
N ILE A 406 5.23 20.48 -23.12
CA ILE A 406 5.30 19.50 -22.04
C ILE A 406 5.67 20.24 -20.75
N ARG A 407 4.85 20.07 -19.72
CA ARG A 407 5.02 20.67 -18.39
C ARG A 407 5.53 19.65 -17.39
N GLY A 408 6.10 20.14 -16.29
CA GLY A 408 6.43 19.33 -15.12
C GLY A 408 7.85 18.80 -15.08
N PHE A 409 8.65 18.97 -16.13
CA PHE A 409 10.06 18.59 -16.09
C PHE A 409 10.92 19.64 -15.39
N GLN A 410 11.88 19.15 -14.62
CA GLN A 410 12.91 19.92 -13.95
C GLN A 410 14.26 19.19 -14.09
N VAL A 411 15.35 19.93 -14.22
CA VAL A 411 16.70 19.36 -14.28
C VAL A 411 17.62 20.06 -13.25
N ALA A 412 18.60 19.32 -12.73
CA ALA A 412 19.64 19.82 -11.86
C ALA A 412 21.01 19.32 -12.29
N GLY A 413 22.05 20.10 -12.05
CA GLY A 413 23.46 19.70 -12.14
C GLY A 413 24.01 19.30 -10.77
N MET A 414 25.33 19.24 -10.63
CA MET A 414 26.07 18.87 -9.41
C MET A 414 25.64 19.62 -8.14
N ASN A 415 25.10 20.81 -8.28
CA ASN A 415 24.67 21.63 -7.13
C ASN A 415 23.31 21.21 -6.57
N GLY A 416 22.63 20.21 -7.16
CA GLY A 416 21.32 19.71 -6.73
C GLY A 416 20.16 20.71 -6.82
N ARG A 417 20.36 21.85 -7.50
CA ARG A 417 19.33 22.90 -7.62
C ARG A 417 18.49 22.67 -8.87
N PHE A 418 17.31 22.13 -8.70
CA PHE A 418 16.37 21.92 -9.79
C PHE A 418 15.86 23.22 -10.43
N ARG A 419 15.77 23.24 -11.75
CA ARG A 419 15.24 24.34 -12.56
C ARG A 419 14.19 23.78 -13.52
N LEU A 420 13.15 24.55 -13.79
CA LEU A 420 12.19 24.24 -14.84
C LEU A 420 12.94 23.98 -16.15
N ALA A 421 12.51 22.96 -16.86
CA ALA A 421 13.12 22.48 -18.06
C ALA A 421 12.17 22.54 -19.25
N HIS A 422 12.75 22.72 -20.45
CA HIS A 422 12.11 22.42 -21.72
C HIS A 422 12.11 20.90 -21.92
N ALA A 423 11.12 20.40 -22.63
CA ALA A 423 11.01 18.98 -22.95
C ALA A 423 10.42 18.79 -24.36
N GLU A 424 10.96 17.88 -25.12
CA GLU A 424 10.50 17.51 -26.46
C GLU A 424 10.40 16.00 -26.59
N ILE A 425 9.33 15.51 -27.25
CA ILE A 425 9.18 14.08 -27.57
C ILE A 425 10.04 13.76 -28.80
N GLU A 426 10.91 12.77 -28.67
CA GLU A 426 11.67 12.18 -29.76
C GLU A 426 11.41 10.67 -29.82
N GLY A 427 10.44 10.25 -30.63
CA GLY A 427 9.99 8.86 -30.68
C GLY A 427 9.30 8.43 -29.38
N ASN A 428 9.87 7.44 -28.71
CA ASN A 428 9.37 6.92 -27.41
C ASN A 428 10.13 7.50 -26.22
N GLU A 429 10.90 8.55 -26.41
CA GLU A 429 11.72 9.19 -25.39
C GLU A 429 11.41 10.68 -25.29
N VAL A 430 11.87 11.30 -24.23
CA VAL A 430 11.78 12.74 -24.02
C VAL A 430 13.16 13.32 -23.80
N VAL A 431 13.50 14.36 -24.56
CA VAL A 431 14.74 15.12 -24.37
C VAL A 431 14.44 16.35 -23.56
N VAL A 432 15.18 16.52 -22.44
CA VAL A 432 14.93 17.54 -21.41
C VAL A 432 16.17 18.41 -21.20
N TRP A 433 15.99 19.73 -21.12
CA TRP A 433 17.11 20.68 -20.86
C TRP A 433 16.62 21.98 -20.22
N SER A 434 17.56 22.72 -19.66
CA SER A 434 17.30 24.07 -19.15
C SER A 434 18.49 24.98 -19.45
N ASP A 435 18.23 26.18 -19.96
CA ASP A 435 19.27 27.18 -20.23
C ASP A 435 20.05 27.59 -18.97
N LYS A 436 19.44 27.37 -17.81
CA LYS A 436 20.03 27.68 -16.48
C LYS A 436 20.91 26.55 -15.93
N VAL A 437 20.96 25.38 -16.59
CA VAL A 437 21.72 24.20 -16.16
C VAL A 437 22.53 23.68 -17.34
N LYS A 438 23.81 24.05 -17.39
CA LYS A 438 24.67 23.71 -18.52
C LYS A 438 25.16 22.26 -18.52
N GLU A 439 25.28 21.68 -17.34
CA GLU A 439 25.73 20.30 -17.11
C GLU A 439 24.66 19.58 -16.26
N PRO A 440 23.51 19.20 -16.86
CA PRO A 440 22.46 18.50 -16.15
C PRO A 440 22.91 17.07 -15.82
N LEU A 441 22.56 16.61 -14.62
CA LEU A 441 22.82 15.25 -14.14
C LEU A 441 21.52 14.54 -13.75
N GLU A 442 20.56 15.32 -13.20
CA GLU A 442 19.33 14.78 -12.62
C GLU A 442 18.10 15.41 -13.28
N VAL A 443 17.05 14.62 -13.40
CA VAL A 443 15.77 15.04 -13.96
C VAL A 443 14.61 14.62 -13.03
N ARG A 444 13.59 15.47 -12.96
CA ARG A 444 12.32 15.19 -12.28
C ARG A 444 11.15 15.47 -13.22
N TYR A 445 10.06 14.71 -13.04
CA TYR A 445 8.79 14.98 -13.69
C TYR A 445 7.68 15.04 -12.64
N CYS A 446 6.99 16.17 -12.57
CA CYS A 446 5.91 16.43 -11.60
C CYS A 446 6.23 15.99 -10.18
N PHE A 447 7.50 16.18 -9.80
CA PHE A 447 7.96 15.94 -8.42
C PHE A 447 7.79 17.19 -7.55
N ASP A 448 6.68 17.84 -7.76
CA ASP A 448 6.13 18.98 -7.03
C ASP A 448 4.60 18.90 -7.08
N GLU A 449 3.91 20.02 -7.00
CA GLU A 449 2.45 20.08 -7.04
C GLU A 449 1.89 20.41 -8.44
N CYS A 450 2.68 20.21 -9.49
CA CYS A 450 2.25 20.47 -10.87
C CYS A 450 1.33 19.37 -11.41
N GLU A 451 0.49 19.76 -12.34
CA GLU A 451 -0.30 18.88 -13.17
C GLU A 451 0.54 18.42 -14.38
N GLY A 452 0.64 17.10 -14.58
CA GLY A 452 1.35 16.52 -15.71
C GLY A 452 0.48 16.43 -16.95
N ASN A 453 1.09 16.65 -18.12
CA ASN A 453 0.41 16.63 -19.41
C ASN A 453 1.10 15.73 -20.45
N LEU A 454 1.94 14.80 -20.01
CA LEU A 454 2.57 13.80 -20.85
C LEU A 454 1.89 12.44 -20.68
N PHE A 455 1.54 11.82 -21.78
CA PHE A 455 0.76 10.58 -21.84
C PHE A 455 1.42 9.58 -22.78
N ALA A 456 1.18 8.30 -22.58
CA ALA A 456 1.32 7.33 -23.65
C ALA A 456 0.22 7.56 -24.72
N ALA A 457 0.41 7.05 -25.92
CA ALA A 457 -0.57 7.16 -27.02
C ALA A 457 -1.95 6.62 -26.65
N ASN A 458 -2.01 5.61 -25.75
CA ASN A 458 -3.26 5.05 -25.21
C ASN A 458 -4.03 5.98 -24.26
N GLY A 459 -3.47 7.14 -23.89
CA GLY A 459 -4.10 8.14 -23.01
C GLY A 459 -3.82 7.98 -21.52
N LEU A 460 -3.01 7.03 -21.10
CA LEU A 460 -2.58 6.92 -19.71
C LEU A 460 -1.44 7.92 -19.41
N PRO A 461 -1.53 8.68 -18.30
CA PRO A 461 -0.55 9.70 -17.98
C PRO A 461 0.76 9.10 -17.45
N LEU A 462 1.88 9.74 -17.77
CA LEU A 462 3.18 9.38 -17.19
C LEU A 462 3.16 9.53 -15.67
N HIS A 463 3.65 8.50 -14.97
CA HIS A 463 3.85 8.59 -13.53
C HIS A 463 4.88 9.67 -13.16
N PRO A 464 4.64 10.46 -12.08
CA PRO A 464 5.66 11.35 -11.55
C PRO A 464 6.90 10.57 -11.12
N PHE A 465 8.07 11.13 -11.35
CA PHE A 465 9.34 10.51 -10.97
C PHE A 465 10.42 11.53 -10.68
N ARG A 466 11.52 11.08 -10.07
CA ARG A 466 12.78 11.79 -9.94
C ARG A 466 13.95 10.84 -10.11
N THR A 467 15.11 11.36 -10.49
CA THR A 467 16.35 10.59 -10.66
C THR A 467 17.40 10.91 -9.62
N ASP A 468 17.19 11.95 -8.83
CA ASP A 468 18.06 12.25 -7.72
C ASP A 468 18.07 11.06 -6.73
N PHE A 469 19.21 10.78 -6.17
CA PHE A 469 19.60 9.49 -5.60
C PHE A 469 18.67 8.94 -4.50
N ASP A 470 17.79 9.76 -3.96
CA ASP A 470 16.81 9.32 -2.96
C ASP A 470 15.79 8.30 -3.48
N ASN A 471 15.73 8.08 -4.76
CA ASN A 471 14.70 7.21 -5.28
C ASN A 471 15.10 6.32 -6.41
N GLY A 472 16.30 6.33 -6.85
CA GLY A 472 16.80 5.42 -7.89
C GLY A 472 15.70 4.75 -8.69
N ALA A 473 14.81 5.54 -9.30
CA ALA A 473 13.59 5.05 -9.91
C ALA A 473 13.88 4.28 -11.19
N LYS A 474 14.48 3.13 -11.04
CA LYS A 474 14.38 2.06 -12.02
C LYS A 474 13.26 1.15 -11.53
N PHE A 475 12.12 1.28 -12.14
CA PHE A 475 10.94 0.45 -11.87
C PHE A 475 11.06 -0.96 -12.51
N ASP A 476 12.27 -1.47 -12.62
CA ASP A 476 12.48 -2.85 -13.02
C ASP A 476 12.35 -3.76 -11.79
N LYS A 477 11.36 -4.63 -11.81
CA LYS A 477 11.12 -5.63 -10.76
C LYS A 477 12.40 -6.44 -10.44
N ALA A 478 13.23 -6.70 -11.44
CA ALA A 478 14.52 -7.38 -11.28
C ALA A 478 15.54 -6.60 -10.44
N VAL A 479 15.41 -5.27 -10.35
CA VAL A 479 16.31 -4.43 -9.54
C VAL A 479 16.02 -4.56 -8.06
N TYR A 480 14.78 -4.90 -7.68
CA TYR A 480 14.36 -5.12 -6.29
C TYR A 480 14.60 -6.54 -5.79
N ASP A 481 15.03 -7.43 -6.66
CA ASP A 481 15.39 -8.79 -6.25
C ASP A 481 16.72 -8.74 -5.48
N VAL A 482 16.60 -8.49 -4.19
CA VAL A 482 17.72 -8.44 -3.26
C VAL A 482 17.97 -9.85 -2.74
N ASN A 483 18.85 -10.55 -3.40
CA ASN A 483 19.29 -11.88 -2.98
C ASN A 483 20.59 -11.79 -2.18
N ILE A 484 20.45 -11.54 -0.87
CA ILE A 484 21.59 -11.39 0.04
C ILE A 484 22.41 -12.69 0.06
N PRO A 485 23.75 -12.65 -0.17
CA PRO A 485 24.57 -13.84 -0.20
C PRO A 485 24.59 -14.58 1.15
N GLU A 486 24.64 -15.90 1.10
CA GLU A 486 24.71 -16.73 2.30
C GLU A 486 25.97 -16.44 3.13
N GLU A 487 27.12 -16.26 2.45
CA GLU A 487 28.39 -16.01 3.11
C GLU A 487 29.30 -15.12 2.26
N ILE A 488 29.95 -14.17 2.92
CA ILE A 488 31.10 -13.40 2.38
C ILE A 488 32.27 -13.46 3.34
N THR A 489 33.47 -13.24 2.81
CA THR A 489 34.67 -13.00 3.63
C THR A 489 35.08 -11.56 3.49
N VAL A 490 35.32 -10.87 4.60
CA VAL A 490 35.70 -9.45 4.62
C VAL A 490 37.03 -9.29 5.34
N LYS A 491 37.97 -8.60 4.69
CA LYS A 491 39.21 -8.13 5.33
C LYS A 491 39.04 -6.64 5.63
N TYR A 492 38.86 -6.33 6.90
CA TYR A 492 38.66 -4.97 7.37
C TYR A 492 39.06 -4.85 8.84
N SER A 493 39.94 -3.91 9.17
CA SER A 493 40.41 -3.69 10.55
C SER A 493 39.51 -2.69 11.29
N GLY A 494 39.20 -2.97 12.56
CA GLY A 494 38.47 -2.08 13.45
C GLY A 494 36.95 -2.07 13.22
N CYS A 495 36.37 -3.15 12.71
CA CYS A 495 34.93 -3.34 12.60
C CYS A 495 34.38 -4.30 13.67
N GLU A 496 33.09 -4.23 13.91
CA GLU A 496 32.33 -5.17 14.73
C GLU A 496 31.18 -5.76 13.92
N GLU A 497 30.87 -7.03 14.12
CA GLU A 497 29.73 -7.67 13.51
C GLU A 497 28.44 -7.26 14.23
N GLY A 498 27.43 -6.89 13.47
CA GLY A 498 26.08 -6.62 13.93
C GLY A 498 25.07 -7.43 13.15
N ILE A 499 23.86 -7.53 13.66
CA ILE A 499 22.71 -8.12 12.99
C ILE A 499 21.66 -7.03 12.78
N PHE A 500 21.08 -6.95 11.58
CA PHE A 500 20.00 -6.02 11.30
C PHE A 500 18.75 -6.40 12.10
N ALA A 501 18.52 -5.65 13.15
CA ALA A 501 17.36 -5.68 14.01
C ALA A 501 17.08 -4.25 14.49
N ASN A 502 16.14 -4.09 15.39
CA ASN A 502 15.93 -2.81 16.09
C ASN A 502 17.24 -2.33 16.71
N ASN A 503 17.50 -1.02 16.58
CA ASN A 503 18.70 -0.35 17.10
C ASN A 503 20.01 -0.82 16.45
N ALA A 504 19.97 -1.32 15.20
CA ALA A 504 21.20 -1.61 14.46
C ALA A 504 22.08 -0.37 14.38
N LYS A 505 23.35 -0.49 14.81
CA LYS A 505 24.31 0.62 14.85
C LYS A 505 25.17 0.60 13.59
N PRO A 506 25.09 1.61 12.71
CA PRO A 506 25.87 1.63 11.47
C PRO A 506 27.38 1.80 11.73
N TRP A 507 27.77 2.28 12.92
CA TRP A 507 29.16 2.45 13.35
C TRP A 507 29.37 2.00 14.79
N ASN A 508 30.46 1.32 15.05
CA ASN A 508 30.75 0.75 16.36
C ASN A 508 31.17 1.76 17.44
N ASN A 509 31.60 2.96 17.05
CA ASN A 509 32.03 4.04 17.95
C ASN A 509 31.08 5.23 18.03
N ARG A 510 29.84 5.08 17.57
CA ARG A 510 28.79 6.12 17.61
C ARG A 510 27.47 5.54 18.08
N ASN A 511 26.71 6.34 18.80
CA ASN A 511 25.38 5.95 19.27
C ASN A 511 24.27 6.33 18.27
N TYR A 512 24.55 6.13 16.98
CA TYR A 512 23.55 6.33 15.92
C TYR A 512 22.84 5.00 15.63
N GLU A 513 21.60 5.10 15.23
CA GLU A 513 20.76 3.96 14.91
C GLU A 513 20.27 4.03 13.47
N VAL A 514 20.12 2.87 12.82
CA VAL A 514 19.47 2.75 11.52
C VAL A 514 17.99 2.49 11.74
N VAL A 515 17.16 3.31 11.12
CA VAL A 515 15.70 3.13 11.13
C VAL A 515 15.17 2.95 9.71
N GLY A 516 14.01 2.32 9.58
CA GLY A 516 13.46 1.95 8.29
C GLY A 516 14.25 0.83 7.64
N ILE A 517 14.71 -0.14 8.43
CA ILE A 517 15.46 -1.31 7.93
C ILE A 517 14.62 -2.06 6.91
N LEU A 518 15.21 -2.32 5.75
CA LEU A 518 14.55 -3.05 4.67
C LEU A 518 14.22 -4.49 5.12
N PRO A 519 13.01 -5.00 4.84
CA PRO A 519 12.57 -6.31 5.34
C PRO A 519 13.52 -7.47 5.03
N HIS A 520 14.13 -7.48 3.84
CA HIS A 520 15.08 -8.52 3.42
C HIS A 520 16.46 -8.40 4.07
N LEU A 521 16.74 -7.34 4.82
CA LEU A 521 17.97 -7.19 5.61
C LEU A 521 17.80 -7.64 7.07
N VAL A 522 16.57 -7.74 7.56
CA VAL A 522 16.31 -8.16 8.95
C VAL A 522 16.88 -9.56 9.17
N GLY A 523 17.72 -9.70 10.20
CA GLY A 523 18.42 -10.93 10.51
C GLY A 523 19.71 -11.19 9.72
N CYS A 524 20.07 -10.34 8.75
CA CYS A 524 21.36 -10.43 8.05
C CYS A 524 22.48 -9.84 8.91
N SER A 525 23.67 -10.42 8.81
CA SER A 525 24.90 -9.86 9.39
C SER A 525 25.40 -8.66 8.59
N TYR A 526 25.95 -7.70 9.30
CA TYR A 526 26.69 -6.59 8.71
C TYR A 526 27.94 -6.28 9.54
N LEU A 527 28.92 -5.61 8.92
CA LEU A 527 30.11 -5.13 9.64
C LEU A 527 29.97 -3.64 9.89
N ALA A 528 29.85 -3.25 11.16
CA ALA A 528 29.84 -1.86 11.59
C ALA A 528 31.28 -1.31 11.64
N PRO A 529 31.70 -0.46 10.71
CA PRO A 529 33.02 0.16 10.76
C PRO A 529 33.09 1.22 11.86
N ARG A 530 34.31 1.65 12.17
CA ARG A 530 34.53 2.82 13.00
C ARG A 530 34.17 4.07 12.21
N TRP A 531 33.45 5.01 12.83
CA TRP A 531 33.27 6.35 12.30
C TRP A 531 34.59 7.10 12.28
N HIS A 532 34.95 7.68 11.16
CA HIS A 532 36.12 8.53 10.98
C HIS A 532 35.72 10.00 11.01
N GLU A 533 36.47 10.83 11.75
CA GLU A 533 36.30 12.29 11.82
C GLU A 533 36.92 12.96 10.58
N ALA A 534 36.64 14.27 10.40
CA ALA A 534 37.25 15.06 9.33
C ALA A 534 38.77 15.00 9.39
N GLY A 535 39.40 14.56 8.31
CA GLY A 535 40.85 14.40 8.20
C GLY A 535 41.39 13.00 8.58
N GLU A 536 40.54 12.08 9.02
CA GLU A 536 40.92 10.67 9.17
C GLU A 536 40.57 9.89 7.90
N SER A 537 41.47 9.03 7.42
CA SER A 537 41.20 8.17 6.25
C SER A 537 40.43 6.92 6.65
N MET A 538 39.40 6.57 5.89
CA MET A 538 38.76 5.26 5.99
C MET A 538 39.69 4.21 5.36
N PRO A 539 40.02 3.08 6.03
CA PRO A 539 40.85 2.03 5.45
C PRO A 539 40.13 1.33 4.27
N ALA A 540 40.93 0.75 3.37
CA ALA A 540 40.39 -0.03 2.26
C ALA A 540 39.71 -1.29 2.81
N VAL A 541 38.55 -1.64 2.23
CA VAL A 541 37.77 -2.84 2.57
C VAL A 541 37.87 -3.82 1.41
N THR A 542 38.28 -5.06 1.67
CA THR A 542 38.25 -6.14 0.68
C THR A 542 37.14 -7.12 0.99
N ILE A 543 36.23 -7.34 0.06
CA ILE A 543 35.11 -8.28 0.17
C ILE A 543 35.33 -9.41 -0.84
N THR A 544 35.33 -10.66 -0.38
CA THR A 544 35.44 -11.83 -1.26
C THR A 544 34.17 -12.64 -1.25
N SER A 545 33.59 -12.87 -2.42
CA SER A 545 32.38 -13.69 -2.56
C SER A 545 32.72 -15.18 -2.47
N GLN A 546 31.86 -15.92 -1.77
CA GLN A 546 31.96 -17.38 -1.67
C GLN A 546 31.15 -18.11 -2.76
N ASN A 547 30.29 -17.39 -3.49
CA ASN A 547 29.43 -17.91 -4.54
C ASN A 547 29.36 -16.95 -5.73
N ASP A 548 28.87 -17.42 -6.87
CA ASP A 548 28.42 -16.52 -7.95
C ASP A 548 27.19 -15.73 -7.50
N GLY A 549 27.03 -14.49 -7.94
CA GLY A 549 25.89 -13.64 -7.63
C GLY A 549 26.27 -12.20 -7.34
N TYR A 550 25.80 -11.66 -6.23
CA TYR A 550 26.00 -10.26 -5.86
C TYR A 550 26.65 -10.09 -4.49
N ILE A 551 27.52 -9.08 -4.38
CA ILE A 551 27.93 -8.51 -3.09
C ILE A 551 27.06 -7.28 -2.83
N TYR A 552 26.70 -7.05 -1.57
CA TYR A 552 25.91 -5.91 -1.13
C TYR A 552 26.68 -5.09 -0.11
N ILE A 553 26.55 -3.77 -0.21
CA ILE A 553 27.10 -2.80 0.73
C ILE A 553 26.07 -1.73 1.05
N LEU A 554 26.12 -1.19 2.26
CA LEU A 554 25.43 0.07 2.56
C LEU A 554 26.40 1.23 2.36
N VAL A 555 25.93 2.27 1.70
CA VAL A 555 26.70 3.48 1.39
C VAL A 555 25.97 4.71 1.94
N ARG A 556 26.66 5.56 2.66
CA ARG A 556 26.13 6.83 3.15
C ARG A 556 26.34 7.97 2.17
N ASP A 557 27.52 8.05 1.59
CA ASP A 557 27.93 9.15 0.75
C ASP A 557 27.88 8.79 -0.74
N PHE A 558 27.12 9.59 -1.46
CA PHE A 558 26.90 9.35 -2.87
C PHE A 558 28.10 9.74 -3.74
N SER A 559 28.87 10.75 -3.33
CA SER A 559 30.08 11.14 -4.09
C SER A 559 31.14 10.05 -4.06
N TYR A 560 31.31 9.38 -2.93
CA TYR A 560 32.15 8.21 -2.82
C TYR A 560 31.62 7.07 -3.69
N PHE A 561 30.29 6.79 -3.61
CA PHE A 561 29.65 5.76 -4.42
C PHE A 561 29.89 5.97 -5.92
N LEU A 562 29.79 7.19 -6.42
CA LEU A 562 30.05 7.51 -7.83
C LEU A 562 31.50 7.21 -8.26
N SER A 563 32.44 7.17 -7.31
CA SER A 563 33.82 6.76 -7.56
C SER A 563 33.98 5.24 -7.73
N LEU A 564 32.99 4.44 -7.31
CA LEU A 564 33.05 2.99 -7.35
C LEU A 564 32.57 2.47 -8.72
N LYS A 565 33.47 1.81 -9.47
CA LYS A 565 33.13 1.23 -10.77
C LYS A 565 32.30 -0.05 -10.62
N ASN A 566 31.31 -0.24 -11.51
CA ASN A 566 30.49 -1.46 -11.60
C ASN A 566 29.59 -1.74 -10.37
N TRP A 567 29.24 -0.71 -9.63
CA TRP A 567 28.23 -0.80 -8.58
C TRP A 567 26.93 -0.13 -9.03
N SER A 568 25.83 -0.65 -8.54
CA SER A 568 24.49 -0.09 -8.76
C SER A 568 23.78 0.12 -7.43
N ILE A 569 23.23 1.31 -7.19
CA ILE A 569 22.33 1.53 -6.05
C ILE A 569 21.02 0.79 -6.33
N ILE A 570 20.55 0.09 -5.31
CA ILE A 570 19.21 -0.50 -5.35
C ILE A 570 18.22 0.61 -5.09
N PRO A 571 17.30 0.87 -6.01
CA PRO A 571 16.26 1.86 -5.84
C PRO A 571 15.49 1.64 -4.53
N CYS A 572 15.07 2.74 -3.89
CA CYS A 572 14.25 2.72 -2.67
C CYS A 572 14.86 1.98 -1.48
N SER A 573 16.15 1.77 -1.51
CA SER A 573 16.91 1.15 -0.43
C SER A 573 17.34 2.11 0.68
N ALA A 574 16.82 3.34 0.68
CA ALA A 574 17.20 4.36 1.64
C ALA A 574 16.70 4.04 3.05
N MET A 575 17.64 3.95 4.00
CA MET A 575 17.38 3.81 5.43
C MET A 575 17.88 5.05 6.16
N GLN A 576 17.16 5.53 7.19
CA GLN A 576 17.57 6.72 7.92
C GLN A 576 18.58 6.41 9.03
N ILE A 577 19.55 7.30 9.20
CA ILE A 577 20.42 7.32 10.37
C ILE A 577 19.89 8.39 11.32
N VAL A 578 19.65 8.01 12.57
CA VAL A 578 19.14 8.91 13.61
C VAL A 578 20.09 8.96 14.81
N ASP A 579 20.03 10.05 15.55
CA ASP A 579 20.72 10.22 16.82
C ASP A 579 19.67 10.09 17.94
N PRO A 580 19.62 8.96 18.66
CA PRO A 580 18.62 8.73 19.69
C PRO A 580 18.73 9.70 20.86
N ASP A 581 19.95 10.21 21.14
CA ASP A 581 20.20 11.12 22.26
C ASP A 581 19.75 12.56 21.98
N LYS A 582 19.48 12.89 20.71
CA LYS A 582 19.12 14.25 20.26
C LYS A 582 17.71 14.34 19.66
N LYS A 583 16.72 13.75 20.31
CA LYS A 583 15.29 13.76 19.89
C LYS A 583 15.13 13.34 18.42
N ASN A 584 15.73 12.23 18.06
CA ASN A 584 15.63 11.65 16.71
C ASN A 584 16.13 12.57 15.58
N ARG A 585 17.14 13.38 15.85
CA ARG A 585 17.72 14.24 14.82
C ARG A 585 18.31 13.37 13.71
N LYS A 586 17.81 13.57 12.49
CA LYS A 586 18.35 12.93 11.28
C LYS A 586 19.83 13.25 11.11
N ARG A 587 20.63 12.22 10.81
CA ARG A 587 22.08 12.33 10.58
C ARG A 587 22.49 11.98 9.16
N GLY A 588 21.56 11.48 8.35
CA GLY A 588 21.81 11.11 6.96
C GLY A 588 21.02 9.88 6.55
N MET A 589 21.34 9.38 5.39
CA MET A 589 20.73 8.20 4.80
C MET A 589 21.80 7.16 4.49
N LEU A 590 21.40 5.88 4.51
CA LEU A 590 22.16 4.75 4.00
C LEU A 590 21.41 4.17 2.80
N TYR A 591 22.12 3.81 1.76
CA TYR A 591 21.59 3.21 0.54
C TYR A 591 22.22 1.85 0.32
N LEU A 592 21.41 0.88 -0.10
CA LEU A 592 21.90 -0.43 -0.46
C LEU A 592 22.44 -0.40 -1.90
N ALA A 593 23.67 -0.81 -2.08
CA ALA A 593 24.28 -0.97 -3.39
C ALA A 593 24.69 -2.43 -3.63
N LYS A 594 24.65 -2.87 -4.87
CA LYS A 594 25.05 -4.22 -5.29
C LYS A 594 26.06 -4.19 -6.44
N ARG A 595 26.88 -5.24 -6.49
CA ARG A 595 27.80 -5.53 -7.61
C ARG A 595 27.77 -7.01 -7.92
N GLU A 596 27.64 -7.36 -9.18
CA GLU A 596 27.77 -8.74 -9.65
C GLU A 596 29.21 -9.22 -9.54
N VAL A 597 29.39 -10.44 -9.05
CA VAL A 597 30.69 -11.08 -8.80
C VAL A 597 30.65 -12.57 -9.10
N LYS A 598 31.82 -13.14 -9.39
CA LYS A 598 32.02 -14.59 -9.48
C LYS A 598 32.55 -15.17 -8.16
N LYS A 599 32.35 -16.46 -7.95
CA LYS A 599 32.89 -17.17 -6.79
C LYS A 599 34.40 -16.95 -6.70
N GLY A 600 34.87 -16.55 -5.52
CA GLY A 600 36.29 -16.26 -5.24
C GLY A 600 36.75 -14.88 -5.73
N GLU A 601 35.91 -14.11 -6.44
CA GLU A 601 36.23 -12.74 -6.82
C GLU A 601 36.33 -11.86 -5.58
N SER A 602 37.40 -11.07 -5.50
CA SER A 602 37.62 -10.10 -4.44
C SER A 602 37.41 -8.69 -4.99
N VAL A 603 36.56 -7.94 -4.32
CA VAL A 603 36.28 -6.53 -4.61
C VAL A 603 36.95 -5.67 -3.55
N VAL A 604 37.81 -4.76 -4.00
CA VAL A 604 38.46 -3.79 -3.11
C VAL A 604 37.68 -2.47 -3.18
N LEU A 605 37.20 -2.01 -2.04
CA LEU A 605 36.66 -0.68 -1.86
C LEU A 605 37.82 0.22 -1.37
N PRO A 606 38.24 1.21 -2.13
CA PRO A 606 39.42 1.99 -1.82
C PRO A 606 39.25 2.80 -0.52
N SER A 607 40.38 3.15 0.09
CA SER A 607 40.40 4.15 1.17
C SER A 607 39.84 5.49 0.69
N SER A 608 39.25 6.26 1.62
CA SER A 608 38.69 7.58 1.34
C SER A 608 39.16 8.59 2.37
N ASP A 609 39.63 9.74 1.91
CA ASP A 609 40.08 10.86 2.75
C ASP A 609 38.95 11.84 3.09
N THR A 610 37.76 11.57 2.62
CA THR A 610 36.58 12.40 2.91
C THR A 610 35.86 11.86 4.13
N ASN A 611 35.09 12.67 4.82
CA ASN A 611 34.25 12.37 6.01
C ASN A 611 33.21 11.26 5.80
N ILE A 612 33.55 10.24 5.03
CA ILE A 612 32.65 9.25 4.52
C ILE A 612 32.91 7.95 5.24
N SER A 613 32.36 7.87 6.35
CA SER A 613 32.25 6.66 7.11
C SER A 613 31.06 5.90 6.57
N GLY A 614 31.26 4.86 5.78
CA GLY A 614 30.09 4.09 5.52
C GLY A 614 30.05 3.23 4.29
N VAL A 615 30.99 2.30 4.16
CA VAL A 615 30.71 1.08 3.42
C VAL A 615 30.49 -0.02 4.44
N ILE A 616 29.29 -0.55 4.49
CA ILE A 616 28.88 -1.58 5.41
C ILE A 616 28.58 -2.84 4.60
N PRO A 617 29.51 -3.84 4.55
CA PRO A 617 29.26 -5.12 3.89
C PRO A 617 28.11 -5.89 4.55
N ILE A 618 27.28 -6.56 3.75
CA ILE A 618 26.11 -7.31 4.21
C ILE A 618 26.10 -8.72 3.63
N ALA A 619 25.83 -9.72 4.46
CA ALA A 619 25.54 -11.09 4.07
C ALA A 619 24.70 -11.79 5.15
N LYS A 620 24.20 -13.00 4.91
CA LYS A 620 23.59 -13.80 5.97
C LYS A 620 24.63 -14.19 7.03
N ASN A 621 25.86 -14.50 6.58
CA ASN A 621 27.02 -14.74 7.45
C ASN A 621 28.26 -14.00 6.93
N ILE A 622 29.06 -13.42 7.82
CA ILE A 622 30.29 -12.71 7.46
C ILE A 622 31.47 -13.33 8.18
N LYS A 623 32.50 -13.73 7.43
CA LYS A 623 33.79 -14.16 7.99
C LYS A 623 34.78 -13.01 7.92
N ILE A 624 35.29 -12.58 9.05
CA ILE A 624 36.33 -11.55 9.17
C ILE A 624 37.70 -12.21 9.07
N LYS A 625 38.60 -11.70 8.20
CA LYS A 625 39.99 -12.12 8.05
C LYS A 625 40.97 -11.03 8.43
#